data_aba78d3f86d3835d51669dfe90cec4f5
#
_entry.id   aba78d3f86d3835d51669dfe90cec4f5
#
_cell.length_a   1.000
_cell.length_b   1.000
_cell.length_c   1.000
_cell.angle_alpha   90.00
_cell.angle_beta   90.00
_cell.angle_gamma   90.00
#
_symmetry.space_group_name_H-M   'P 1'
#
loop_
_entity.id
_entity.type
_entity.pdbx_description
1 polymer ?
#
loop_
_entity_poly.entity_id
_entity_poly.type
_entity_poly.pdbx_seq_one_letter_code
_entity_poly.pdbx_strand_id
1 'polypeptide(L)'
;MPDHLTKEQIHRNMSAIRAKNTKPELLVRKFLFNRGFRYRINHPRLPGHPDLVLRKYRTVIFVNGCFWHGHENCKYFHLPKTNIDFWSNKIERNKERDKKEQCQLAAMGWHCITVWECQLKPKVREQTLESLAYTLNHIFLEDRKLRTYEQPNTTDSLMAAEPGSVYERKIKNKSSNLLHPKVLYQCLFHIFR
;
A
#
# COMPACT_ATOMS: atom_id res chain seq x y z
N MET A 1 -9.04 -25.32 -4.61
CA MET A 1 -8.10 -26.39 -5.06
C MET A 1 -8.93 -27.51 -5.66
N PRO A 2 -8.49 -28.18 -6.73
CA PRO A 2 -9.23 -29.31 -7.27
C PRO A 2 -9.23 -30.45 -6.27
N ASP A 3 -10.41 -30.98 -5.95
CA ASP A 3 -10.62 -32.04 -4.94
C ASP A 3 -10.08 -33.44 -5.34
N HIS A 4 -9.41 -33.53 -6.49
CA HIS A 4 -8.87 -34.79 -7.02
C HIS A 4 -7.37 -35.00 -6.77
N LEU A 5 -6.73 -34.11 -5.99
CA LEU A 5 -5.32 -34.25 -5.67
C LEU A 5 -5.10 -35.13 -4.46
N THR A 6 -4.07 -35.98 -4.51
CA THR A 6 -3.66 -36.80 -3.35
C THR A 6 -3.07 -35.90 -2.25
N LYS A 7 -3.02 -36.41 -1.01
CA LYS A 7 -2.42 -35.68 0.12
C LYS A 7 -0.97 -35.27 -0.16
N GLU A 8 -0.21 -36.15 -0.81
CA GLU A 8 1.18 -35.92 -1.19
C GLU A 8 1.32 -34.80 -2.24
N GLN A 9 0.40 -34.78 -3.22
CA GLN A 9 0.35 -33.73 -4.23
C GLN A 9 -0.02 -32.37 -3.61
N ILE A 10 -1.00 -32.37 -2.70
CA ILE A 10 -1.37 -31.16 -1.94
C ILE A 10 -0.17 -30.65 -1.14
N HIS A 11 0.50 -31.53 -0.39
CA HIS A 11 1.69 -31.16 0.39
C HIS A 11 2.81 -30.59 -0.49
N ARG A 12 3.11 -31.20 -1.62
CA ARG A 12 4.10 -30.74 -2.60
C ARG A 12 3.73 -29.36 -3.16
N ASN A 13 2.47 -29.17 -3.53
CA ASN A 13 1.99 -27.89 -4.04
C ASN A 13 2.10 -26.77 -2.99
N MET A 14 1.74 -27.09 -1.74
CA MET A 14 1.83 -26.12 -0.65
C MET A 14 3.27 -25.74 -0.31
N SER A 15 4.20 -26.71 -0.31
CA SER A 15 5.62 -26.46 -0.07
C SER A 15 6.29 -25.69 -1.20
N ALA A 16 5.77 -25.76 -2.42
CA ALA A 16 6.28 -25.02 -3.57
C ALA A 16 5.83 -23.55 -3.61
N ILE A 17 4.88 -23.14 -2.74
CA ILE A 17 4.41 -21.76 -2.67
C ILE A 17 5.50 -20.89 -2.03
N ARG A 18 5.95 -19.92 -2.80
CA ARG A 18 6.96 -18.96 -2.33
C ARG A 18 6.28 -17.79 -1.62
N ALA A 19 6.83 -17.40 -0.46
CA ALA A 19 6.37 -16.23 0.27
C ALA A 19 6.94 -14.91 -0.26
N LYS A 20 7.95 -14.95 -1.14
CA LYS A 20 8.64 -13.77 -1.70
C LYS A 20 9.08 -14.06 -3.12
N ASN A 21 9.25 -12.99 -3.90
CA ASN A 21 9.69 -13.08 -5.31
C ASN A 21 8.76 -13.94 -6.16
N THR A 22 7.47 -13.81 -5.93
CA THR A 22 6.43 -14.46 -6.73
C THR A 22 6.42 -13.91 -8.15
N LYS A 23 5.90 -14.69 -9.11
CA LYS A 23 5.79 -14.23 -10.51
C LYS A 23 5.03 -12.88 -10.63
N PRO A 24 3.89 -12.67 -9.95
CA PRO A 24 3.21 -11.37 -9.94
C PRO A 24 4.07 -10.21 -9.42
N GLU A 25 4.76 -10.40 -8.30
CA GLU A 25 5.66 -9.38 -7.74
C GLU A 25 6.77 -8.99 -8.72
N LEU A 26 7.45 -9.99 -9.32
CA LEU A 26 8.53 -9.74 -10.29
C LEU A 26 8.03 -8.98 -11.52
N LEU A 27 6.80 -9.24 -11.96
CA LEU A 27 6.18 -8.58 -13.09
C LEU A 27 5.96 -7.09 -12.78
N VAL A 28 5.36 -6.77 -11.64
CA VAL A 28 5.16 -5.38 -11.18
C VAL A 28 6.51 -4.67 -11.01
N ARG A 29 7.47 -5.31 -10.37
CA ARG A 29 8.83 -4.77 -10.17
C ARG A 29 9.50 -4.41 -11.49
N LYS A 30 9.52 -5.35 -12.45
CA LYS A 30 10.13 -5.15 -13.77
C LYS A 30 9.48 -3.98 -14.51
N PHE A 31 8.15 -3.94 -14.53
CA PHE A 31 7.40 -2.87 -15.18
C PHE A 31 7.75 -1.49 -14.59
N LEU A 32 7.62 -1.33 -13.27
CA LEU A 32 7.90 -0.06 -12.61
C LEU A 32 9.35 0.38 -12.78
N PHE A 33 10.30 -0.55 -12.70
CA PHE A 33 11.71 -0.24 -12.93
C PHE A 33 11.98 0.28 -14.34
N ASN A 34 11.40 -0.35 -15.34
CA ASN A 34 11.51 0.06 -16.77
C ASN A 34 10.87 1.44 -17.04
N ARG A 35 9.84 1.81 -16.24
CA ARG A 35 9.21 3.14 -16.28
C ARG A 35 9.95 4.21 -15.46
N GLY A 36 11.14 3.88 -14.94
CA GLY A 36 11.98 4.82 -14.18
C GLY A 36 11.63 4.95 -12.71
N PHE A 37 10.66 4.21 -12.19
CA PHE A 37 10.37 4.20 -10.76
C PHE A 37 11.49 3.49 -9.98
N ARG A 38 11.87 4.06 -8.84
CA ARG A 38 12.85 3.48 -7.93
C ARG A 38 12.16 3.08 -6.64
N TYR A 39 12.36 1.86 -6.20
CA TYR A 39 11.70 1.26 -5.03
C TYR A 39 12.69 0.43 -4.21
N ARG A 40 12.30 0.15 -2.97
CA ARG A 40 12.90 -0.88 -2.10
C ARG A 40 11.91 -2.03 -1.99
N ILE A 41 12.42 -3.25 -1.78
CA ILE A 41 11.61 -4.46 -1.64
C ILE A 41 11.59 -4.93 -0.19
N ASN A 42 10.44 -5.52 0.22
CA ASN A 42 10.27 -6.20 1.52
C ASN A 42 10.88 -5.42 2.70
N HIS A 43 10.47 -4.14 2.86
CA HIS A 43 11.07 -3.26 3.85
C HIS A 43 10.72 -3.72 5.29
N PRO A 44 11.71 -4.14 6.12
CA PRO A 44 11.45 -4.83 7.39
C PRO A 44 10.85 -3.95 8.48
N ARG A 45 10.99 -2.62 8.38
CA ARG A 45 10.54 -1.66 9.40
C ARG A 45 9.12 -1.12 9.15
N LEU A 46 8.48 -1.51 8.04
CA LEU A 46 7.12 -1.08 7.73
C LEU A 46 6.12 -2.18 8.10
N PRO A 47 4.96 -1.85 8.65
CA PRO A 47 3.88 -2.82 8.89
C PRO A 47 3.55 -3.60 7.62
N GLY A 48 3.28 -4.90 7.74
CA GLY A 48 2.91 -5.76 6.63
C GLY A 48 4.02 -6.11 5.64
N HIS A 49 5.25 -5.63 5.85
CA HIS A 49 6.40 -5.87 4.96
C HIS A 49 6.06 -5.68 3.47
N PRO A 50 5.65 -4.48 3.03
CA PRO A 50 5.19 -4.25 1.66
C PRO A 50 6.16 -4.76 0.61
N ASP A 51 5.65 -5.34 -0.49
CA ASP A 51 6.46 -5.90 -1.57
C ASP A 51 7.33 -4.85 -2.26
N LEU A 52 6.78 -3.62 -2.43
CA LEU A 52 7.50 -2.48 -2.96
C LEU A 52 7.25 -1.23 -2.11
N VAL A 53 8.30 -0.46 -1.88
CA VAL A 53 8.25 0.82 -1.14
C VAL A 53 8.86 1.93 -2.00
N LEU A 54 8.03 2.84 -2.47
CA LEU A 54 8.41 3.99 -3.28
C LEU A 54 8.50 5.25 -2.41
N ARG A 55 9.65 5.48 -1.80
CA ARG A 55 9.85 6.59 -0.83
C ARG A 55 9.56 7.97 -1.43
N LYS A 56 9.97 8.20 -2.68
CA LYS A 56 9.73 9.46 -3.40
C LYS A 56 8.24 9.78 -3.52
N TYR A 57 7.42 8.75 -3.64
CA TYR A 57 5.96 8.82 -3.81
C TYR A 57 5.19 8.64 -2.51
N ARG A 58 5.89 8.40 -1.38
CA ARG A 58 5.30 7.99 -0.10
C ARG A 58 4.26 6.87 -0.26
N THR A 59 4.52 5.97 -1.17
CA THR A 59 3.58 4.89 -1.54
C THR A 59 4.20 3.52 -1.31
N VAL A 60 3.40 2.62 -0.78
CA VAL A 60 3.71 1.20 -0.65
C VAL A 60 2.77 0.40 -1.54
N ILE A 61 3.26 -0.71 -2.08
CA ILE A 61 2.48 -1.61 -2.94
C ILE A 61 2.54 -3.01 -2.35
N PHE A 62 1.37 -3.61 -2.19
CA PHE A 62 1.16 -5.02 -1.89
C PHE A 62 0.71 -5.75 -3.14
N VAL A 63 1.29 -6.89 -3.44
CA VAL A 63 0.91 -7.75 -4.57
C VAL A 63 0.27 -9.01 -4.03
N ASN A 64 -1.05 -8.98 -3.87
CA ASN A 64 -1.79 -9.99 -3.15
C ASN A 64 -2.28 -11.13 -4.04
N GLY A 65 -2.05 -12.37 -3.61
CA GLY A 65 -2.68 -13.56 -4.18
C GLY A 65 -4.17 -13.63 -3.83
N CYS A 66 -5.03 -13.86 -4.82
CA CYS A 66 -6.48 -13.81 -4.63
C CYS A 66 -6.98 -14.79 -3.57
N PHE A 67 -6.41 -15.97 -3.49
CA PHE A 67 -6.79 -16.99 -2.50
C PHE A 67 -6.39 -16.60 -1.07
N TRP A 68 -5.13 -16.20 -0.89
CA TRP A 68 -4.54 -15.98 0.45
C TRP A 68 -5.09 -14.77 1.17
N HIS A 69 -5.52 -13.77 0.41
CA HIS A 69 -6.03 -12.49 0.94
C HIS A 69 -7.54 -12.32 0.72
N GLY A 70 -8.25 -13.41 0.34
CA GLY A 70 -9.69 -13.43 0.23
C GLY A 70 -10.26 -12.36 -0.70
N HIS A 71 -9.75 -12.30 -1.95
CA HIS A 71 -10.18 -11.30 -2.92
C HIS A 71 -11.67 -11.43 -3.23
N GLU A 72 -12.46 -10.46 -2.82
CA GLU A 72 -13.92 -10.46 -2.97
C GLU A 72 -14.34 -10.36 -4.44
N ASN A 73 -15.45 -10.99 -4.79
CA ASN A 73 -16.02 -11.02 -6.16
C ASN A 73 -15.04 -11.47 -7.24
N CYS A 74 -14.03 -12.28 -6.87
CA CYS A 74 -12.99 -12.74 -7.77
C CYS A 74 -13.24 -14.19 -8.21
N LYS A 75 -13.31 -14.42 -9.52
CA LYS A 75 -13.46 -15.76 -10.09
C LYS A 75 -12.31 -16.74 -9.78
N TYR A 76 -11.19 -16.26 -9.28
CA TYR A 76 -10.03 -17.08 -8.89
C TYR A 76 -9.98 -17.32 -7.38
N PHE A 77 -10.93 -16.77 -6.62
CA PHE A 77 -11.08 -17.02 -5.21
C PHE A 77 -12.18 -18.05 -4.98
N HIS A 78 -11.82 -19.23 -4.52
CA HIS A 78 -12.75 -20.27 -4.12
C HIS A 78 -12.24 -20.95 -2.87
N LEU A 79 -13.09 -21.08 -1.86
CA LEU A 79 -12.77 -21.89 -0.69
C LEU A 79 -12.70 -23.36 -1.10
N PRO A 80 -11.72 -24.13 -0.59
CA PRO A 80 -11.67 -25.57 -0.76
C PRO A 80 -12.92 -26.23 -0.15
N LYS A 81 -13.39 -27.30 -0.74
CA LYS A 81 -14.54 -28.08 -0.21
C LYS A 81 -14.18 -28.86 1.06
N THR A 82 -12.89 -29.15 1.25
CA THR A 82 -12.37 -29.83 2.44
C THR A 82 -11.80 -28.80 3.45
N ASN A 83 -12.02 -29.05 4.74
CA ASN A 83 -11.55 -28.17 5.83
C ASN A 83 -12.01 -26.71 5.68
N ILE A 84 -13.28 -26.52 5.32
CA ILE A 84 -13.86 -25.18 5.05
C ILE A 84 -13.64 -24.24 6.21
N ASP A 85 -13.94 -24.66 7.44
CA ASP A 85 -13.80 -23.83 8.65
C ASP A 85 -12.36 -23.39 8.88
N PHE A 86 -11.39 -24.28 8.68
CA PHE A 86 -9.97 -23.93 8.78
C PHE A 86 -9.58 -22.84 7.79
N TRP A 87 -9.98 -23.01 6.51
CA TRP A 87 -9.63 -22.06 5.46
C TRP A 87 -10.36 -20.73 5.61
N SER A 88 -11.63 -20.76 5.97
CA SER A 88 -12.41 -19.56 6.24
C SER A 88 -11.77 -18.72 7.36
N ASN A 89 -11.50 -19.35 8.51
CA ASN A 89 -10.83 -18.69 9.62
C ASN A 89 -9.43 -18.17 9.28
N LYS A 90 -8.68 -18.94 8.47
CA LYS A 90 -7.34 -18.53 8.04
C LYS A 90 -7.37 -17.30 7.16
N ILE A 91 -8.29 -17.26 6.20
CA ILE A 91 -8.42 -16.15 5.26
C ILE A 91 -8.95 -14.91 6.00
N GLU A 92 -9.92 -15.07 6.88
CA GLU A 92 -10.44 -13.93 7.67
C GLU A 92 -9.36 -13.28 8.53
N ARG A 93 -8.57 -14.07 9.25
CA ARG A 93 -7.40 -13.57 9.99
C ARG A 93 -6.39 -12.84 9.08
N ASN A 94 -6.19 -13.32 7.87
CA ASN A 94 -5.32 -12.63 6.91
C ASN A 94 -5.92 -11.28 6.52
N LYS A 95 -7.22 -11.21 6.21
CA LYS A 95 -7.93 -9.95 5.85
C LYS A 95 -7.86 -8.92 6.99
N GLU A 96 -8.14 -9.36 8.22
CA GLU A 96 -8.05 -8.51 9.41
C GLU A 96 -6.65 -7.94 9.62
N ARG A 97 -5.63 -8.80 9.49
CA ARG A 97 -4.24 -8.40 9.59
C ARG A 97 -3.88 -7.39 8.50
N ASP A 98 -4.21 -7.68 7.24
CA ASP A 98 -3.93 -6.81 6.09
C ASP A 98 -4.58 -5.43 6.28
N LYS A 99 -5.84 -5.39 6.74
CA LYS A 99 -6.55 -4.15 7.06
C LYS A 99 -5.85 -3.36 8.16
N LYS A 100 -5.47 -4.03 9.25
CA LYS A 100 -4.73 -3.40 10.36
C LYS A 100 -3.40 -2.79 9.90
N GLU A 101 -2.63 -3.54 9.12
CA GLU A 101 -1.34 -3.10 8.58
C GLU A 101 -1.48 -1.92 7.63
N GLN A 102 -2.49 -1.92 6.76
CA GLN A 102 -2.80 -0.80 5.87
C GLN A 102 -3.23 0.46 6.65
N CYS A 103 -4.04 0.32 7.70
CA CYS A 103 -4.40 1.43 8.58
C CYS A 103 -3.18 2.02 9.29
N GLN A 104 -2.26 1.18 9.78
CA GLN A 104 -1.02 1.64 10.39
C GLN A 104 -0.14 2.40 9.40
N LEU A 105 0.00 1.92 8.18
CA LEU A 105 0.76 2.59 7.12
C LEU A 105 0.12 3.94 6.75
N ALA A 106 -1.20 3.99 6.63
CA ALA A 106 -1.94 5.23 6.38
C ALA A 106 -1.73 6.26 7.50
N ALA A 107 -1.78 5.83 8.77
CA ALA A 107 -1.49 6.68 9.92
C ALA A 107 -0.04 7.22 9.92
N MET A 108 0.90 6.46 9.36
CA MET A 108 2.29 6.91 9.12
C MET A 108 2.44 7.82 7.90
N GLY A 109 1.36 8.15 7.20
CA GLY A 109 1.33 9.00 6.00
C GLY A 109 1.79 8.29 4.73
N TRP A 110 1.68 6.97 4.66
CA TRP A 110 1.92 6.20 3.45
C TRP A 110 0.63 5.98 2.67
N HIS A 111 0.69 6.12 1.35
CA HIS A 111 -0.36 5.65 0.45
C HIS A 111 -0.19 4.15 0.24
N CYS A 112 -1.28 3.39 0.39
CA CYS A 112 -1.28 1.94 0.22
C CYS A 112 -2.00 1.58 -1.09
N ILE A 113 -1.33 0.86 -1.97
CA ILE A 113 -1.91 0.32 -3.20
C ILE A 113 -1.84 -1.19 -3.14
N THR A 114 -2.98 -1.86 -3.36
CA THR A 114 -3.03 -3.32 -3.49
C THR A 114 -3.25 -3.69 -4.95
N VAL A 115 -2.36 -4.53 -5.47
CA VAL A 115 -2.47 -5.12 -6.81
C VAL A 115 -2.78 -6.59 -6.66
N TRP A 116 -3.89 -7.05 -7.27
CA TRP A 116 -4.31 -8.42 -7.17
C TRP A 116 -3.71 -9.30 -8.27
N GLU A 117 -3.39 -10.56 -7.94
CA GLU A 117 -2.84 -11.51 -8.90
C GLU A 117 -3.73 -11.67 -10.15
N CYS A 118 -5.05 -11.66 -10.01
CA CYS A 118 -5.98 -11.76 -11.14
C CYS A 118 -5.86 -10.59 -12.12
N GLN A 119 -5.53 -9.41 -11.63
CA GLN A 119 -5.31 -8.20 -12.44
C GLN A 119 -4.00 -8.24 -13.24
N LEU A 120 -3.11 -9.18 -12.93
CA LEU A 120 -1.84 -9.38 -13.63
C LEU A 120 -1.88 -10.54 -14.64
N LYS A 121 -3.07 -11.10 -14.91
CA LYS A 121 -3.26 -12.09 -15.98
C LYS A 121 -3.07 -11.44 -17.36
N PRO A 122 -2.61 -12.20 -18.39
CA PRO A 122 -2.19 -11.64 -19.68
C PRO A 122 -3.17 -10.67 -20.34
N LYS A 123 -4.47 -10.91 -20.22
CA LYS A 123 -5.52 -10.09 -20.87
C LYS A 123 -5.68 -8.69 -20.27
N VAL A 124 -5.38 -8.49 -18.98
CA VAL A 124 -5.68 -7.24 -18.25
C VAL A 124 -4.44 -6.59 -17.64
N ARG A 125 -3.31 -7.29 -17.62
CA ARG A 125 -2.11 -6.84 -16.90
C ARG A 125 -1.55 -5.52 -17.40
N GLU A 126 -1.56 -5.29 -18.71
CA GLU A 126 -1.00 -4.07 -19.30
C GLU A 126 -1.79 -2.85 -18.84
N GLN A 127 -3.11 -2.92 -18.93
CA GLN A 127 -3.99 -1.88 -18.42
C GLN A 127 -3.79 -1.65 -16.92
N THR A 128 -3.69 -2.73 -16.13
CA THR A 128 -3.46 -2.63 -14.68
C THR A 128 -2.13 -1.95 -14.35
N LEU A 129 -1.07 -2.33 -15.04
CA LEU A 129 0.27 -1.78 -14.82
C LEU A 129 0.38 -0.31 -15.25
N GLU A 130 -0.25 0.07 -16.36
CA GLU A 130 -0.33 1.47 -16.79
C GLU A 130 -1.15 2.31 -15.81
N SER A 131 -2.30 1.81 -15.35
CA SER A 131 -3.11 2.45 -14.31
C SER A 131 -2.31 2.64 -13.01
N LEU A 132 -1.51 1.65 -12.62
CA LEU A 132 -0.63 1.75 -11.45
C LEU A 132 0.40 2.87 -11.61
N ALA A 133 1.06 2.96 -12.76
CA ALA A 133 2.04 4.02 -13.05
C ALA A 133 1.37 5.41 -13.04
N TYR A 134 0.19 5.52 -13.64
CA TYR A 134 -0.61 6.75 -13.63
C TYR A 134 -0.95 7.18 -12.18
N THR A 135 -1.48 6.25 -11.37
CA THR A 135 -1.84 6.50 -9.96
C THR A 135 -0.63 6.99 -9.16
N LEU A 136 0.54 6.36 -9.33
CA LEU A 136 1.77 6.78 -8.65
C LEU A 136 2.15 8.23 -9.01
N ASN A 137 2.09 8.59 -10.28
CA ASN A 137 2.39 9.95 -10.72
C ASN A 137 1.36 10.96 -10.20
N HIS A 138 0.08 10.59 -10.20
CA HIS A 138 -0.99 11.44 -9.66
C HIS A 138 -0.79 11.71 -8.16
N ILE A 139 -0.55 10.67 -7.36
CA ILE A 139 -0.23 10.81 -5.92
C ILE A 139 0.94 11.78 -5.72
N PHE A 140 2.01 11.63 -6.50
CA PHE A 140 3.18 12.49 -6.39
C PHE A 140 2.89 13.95 -6.69
N LEU A 141 2.05 14.23 -7.69
CA LEU A 141 1.67 15.59 -8.03
C LEU A 141 0.78 16.23 -6.97
N GLU A 142 -0.20 15.47 -6.46
CA GLU A 142 -1.10 15.95 -5.40
C GLU A 142 -0.34 16.24 -4.09
N ASP A 143 0.56 15.36 -3.67
CA ASP A 143 1.39 15.59 -2.48
C ASP A 143 2.30 16.82 -2.62
N ARG A 144 2.69 17.17 -3.83
CA ARG A 144 3.47 18.41 -4.08
C ARG A 144 2.61 19.66 -4.05
N LYS A 145 1.42 19.62 -4.63
CA LYS A 145 0.48 20.75 -4.58
C LYS A 145 0.17 21.14 -3.14
N LEU A 146 -0.10 20.16 -2.27
CA LEU A 146 -0.37 20.41 -0.86
C LEU A 146 0.79 21.09 -0.12
N ARG A 147 2.04 20.75 -0.44
CA ARG A 147 3.22 21.37 0.19
C ARG A 147 3.45 22.81 -0.24
N THR A 148 3.07 23.19 -1.45
CA THR A 148 3.19 24.57 -1.95
C THR A 148 2.15 25.51 -1.35
N TYR A 149 1.00 24.98 -0.90
CA TYR A 149 -0.05 25.78 -0.25
C TYR A 149 0.18 26.02 1.25
N GLU A 150 1.07 25.28 1.89
CA GLU A 150 1.38 25.43 3.32
C GLU A 150 2.49 26.47 3.60
N GLN A 151 2.87 27.30 2.64
CA GLN A 151 3.73 28.44 2.94
C GLN A 151 2.88 29.45 3.73
N PRO A 152 3.29 29.84 4.96
CA PRO A 152 2.59 30.86 5.70
C PRO A 152 2.64 32.14 4.84
N ASN A 153 1.47 32.79 4.68
CA ASN A 153 1.38 34.08 4.10
C ASN A 153 2.29 35.01 4.90
N THR A 154 3.47 35.29 4.40
CA THR A 154 4.33 36.36 4.87
C THR A 154 3.77 37.70 4.38
N THR A 155 2.55 38.04 4.82
CA THR A 155 2.02 39.38 4.82
C THR A 155 1.93 39.85 6.26
N ASP A 156 3.05 39.76 6.97
CA ASP A 156 3.23 40.55 8.18
C ASP A 156 4.72 40.79 8.38
N SER A 157 5.16 41.91 7.90
CA SER A 157 6.28 42.71 8.44
C SER A 157 6.99 43.52 7.37
N LEU A 158 6.34 44.55 6.93
CA LEU A 158 7.06 45.78 6.69
C LEU A 158 6.80 46.69 7.90
N MET A 159 7.31 46.28 9.05
CA MET A 159 7.57 47.20 10.17
C MET A 159 9.07 47.12 10.43
N ALA A 160 9.70 48.29 10.33
CA ALA A 160 11.11 48.52 10.51
C ALA A 160 11.68 47.80 11.74
N ALA A 161 12.71 46.99 11.55
CA ALA A 161 13.49 46.44 12.64
C ALA A 161 14.41 47.52 13.18
N GLU A 162 14.20 47.93 14.42
CA GLU A 162 15.20 48.65 15.20
C GLU A 162 16.34 47.69 15.60
N PRO A 163 17.61 48.13 15.58
CA PRO A 163 18.74 47.28 15.92
C PRO A 163 18.89 47.21 17.45
N GLY A 164 18.62 46.05 18.02
CA GLY A 164 19.00 45.73 19.39
C GLY A 164 17.94 45.03 20.25
N SER A 165 17.74 43.75 20.08
CA SER A 165 17.31 42.91 21.18
C SER A 165 17.68 41.43 20.91
N VAL A 166 18.29 40.88 21.93
CA VAL A 166 18.75 39.48 22.01
C VAL A 166 17.55 38.53 21.87
N TYR A 167 17.57 37.64 20.88
CA TYR A 167 16.54 36.64 20.65
C TYR A 167 16.73 35.45 21.57
N GLU A 168 15.94 35.36 22.63
CA GLU A 168 15.71 34.08 23.34
C GLU A 168 14.71 33.23 22.56
N ARG A 169 15.16 32.08 22.03
CA ARG A 169 14.31 31.06 21.41
C ARG A 169 13.56 30.25 22.48
N LYS A 170 12.32 30.58 22.77
CA LYS A 170 11.39 29.69 23.47
C LYS A 170 10.78 28.69 22.48
N ILE A 171 11.27 27.46 22.51
CA ILE A 171 10.63 26.33 21.83
C ILE A 171 9.38 25.96 22.66
N LYS A 172 8.20 26.31 22.19
CA LYS A 172 6.93 25.78 22.71
C LYS A 172 6.54 24.55 21.90
N ASN A 173 6.77 23.38 22.51
CA ASN A 173 6.12 22.13 22.08
C ASN A 173 4.61 22.28 22.24
N LYS A 174 3.87 22.35 21.15
CA LYS A 174 2.43 22.08 21.13
C LYS A 174 2.21 20.74 20.42
N SER A 175 2.02 19.71 21.23
CA SER A 175 1.38 18.48 20.81
C SER A 175 -0.10 18.79 20.57
N SER A 176 -0.52 18.88 19.31
CA SER A 176 -1.92 18.85 18.94
C SER A 176 -2.16 17.60 18.09
N ASN A 177 -2.82 16.62 18.71
CA ASN A 177 -3.44 15.48 18.06
C ASN A 177 -4.57 15.98 17.13
N LEU A 178 -4.22 16.31 15.91
CA LEU A 178 -5.17 16.49 14.82
C LEU A 178 -4.96 15.32 13.87
N LEU A 179 -5.89 14.37 13.91
CA LEU A 179 -6.05 13.33 12.90
C LEU A 179 -6.13 13.99 11.52
N HIS A 180 -5.13 13.77 10.71
CA HIS A 180 -5.02 14.34 9.37
C HIS A 180 -6.22 13.86 8.51
N PRO A 181 -6.96 14.72 7.81
CA PRO A 181 -8.16 14.34 7.02
C PRO A 181 -7.91 13.28 5.95
N LYS A 182 -6.66 13.01 5.58
CA LYS A 182 -6.27 11.95 4.63
C LYS A 182 -6.55 10.52 5.11
N VAL A 183 -6.70 10.28 6.42
CA VAL A 183 -6.93 8.92 6.98
C VAL A 183 -8.35 8.44 6.67
N LEU A 184 -9.32 9.34 6.57
CA LEU A 184 -10.72 9.00 6.27
C LEU A 184 -10.96 8.64 4.79
N TYR A 185 -10.16 9.16 3.86
CA TYR A 185 -10.39 8.93 2.43
C TYR A 185 -9.91 7.55 1.94
N GLN A 186 -8.92 6.96 2.58
CA GLN A 186 -8.34 5.68 2.13
C GLN A 186 -9.07 4.44 2.67
N CYS A 187 -9.76 4.56 3.80
CA CYS A 187 -10.62 3.46 4.29
C CYS A 187 -11.96 3.38 3.53
N LEU A 188 -12.39 4.43 2.84
CA LEU A 188 -13.66 4.49 2.11
C LEU A 188 -13.59 3.98 0.66
N PHE A 189 -12.39 3.88 0.04
CA PHE A 189 -12.27 3.43 -1.34
C PHE A 189 -12.48 1.91 -1.56
N HIS A 190 -12.73 1.14 -0.49
CA HIS A 190 -13.09 -0.28 -0.58
C HIS A 190 -14.60 -0.55 -0.58
N ILE A 191 -15.45 0.49 -0.54
CA ILE A 191 -16.91 0.30 -0.44
C ILE A 191 -17.64 0.52 -1.78
N PHE A 192 -17.00 1.08 -2.79
CA PHE A 192 -17.63 1.27 -4.11
C PHE A 192 -16.76 0.67 -5.23
N ARG A 193 -16.95 -0.62 -5.48
CA ARG A 193 -17.04 -1.30 -6.78
C ARG A 193 -17.17 -2.81 -6.61
#